data_d18733782de62240d9d46e6090012dda
#
_entry.id   d18733782de62240d9d46e6090012dda
#
_cell.length_a   1.000
_cell.length_b   1.000
_cell.length_c   1.000
_cell.angle_alpha   90.00
_cell.angle_beta   90.00
_cell.angle_gamma   90.00
#
_symmetry.space_group_name_H-M   'P 1'
#
loop_
_entity.id
_entity.type
_entity.pdbx_description
1 polymer ?
#
loop_
_entity_poly.entity_id
_entity_poly.type
_entity_poly.pdbx_seq_one_letter_code
_entity_poly.pdbx_strand_id
1 'polypeptide(L)'
;MSLKIFHTADLHLGMAFXNRHYPEAVRQQLVEARYQALKQLVEXANEARCQLFLVAGDLFHRARMPREAIARVVQLLSRFQGDCVAILPGNHDYCDRYSGLWKEMQELSFDSLLLLTETAPYRLHDYGIDAVLYPAPCHRKHSAVNRLGWIRELPEKPAARWQIGVAHGSIKGLSPDWEQQYFPMEKNELAALGLQHWCLGHTHLRYPDLEQVEGAVFCYSGTPEPDGFDCRHGGYAWVTVLNEAGRSESRSLSTGRYRFVEITRQVESAADLDQLKEELKRYGGQTLVKLSLSGFLPEEEYRERRRWFDEVRSGLLYLEEDDSALALQLTAELIKDRFPAGSFPQLLLSRLAEKNDPAALQLAYRLIDEVKR
;
A
#
# COMPACT_ATOMS: atom_id res chain seq x y z
N MET A 1 -25.78 24.03 -6.73
CA MET A 1 -24.63 23.38 -7.39
C MET A 1 -23.84 22.59 -6.37
N SER A 2 -23.15 21.54 -6.78
CA SER A 2 -22.29 20.73 -5.89
C SER A 2 -20.87 20.74 -6.43
N LEU A 3 -19.88 20.50 -5.58
CA LEU A 3 -18.49 20.33 -5.99
C LEU A 3 -18.14 18.86 -5.89
N LYS A 4 -17.65 18.29 -6.98
CA LYS A 4 -17.24 16.88 -7.02
C LYS A 4 -15.73 16.79 -7.10
N ILE A 5 -15.13 16.14 -6.11
CA ILE A 5 -13.68 16.02 -5.90
C ILE A 5 -13.27 14.56 -6.12
N PHE A 6 -12.27 14.33 -6.94
CA PHE A 6 -11.55 13.05 -7.00
C PHE A 6 -10.35 13.16 -6.07
N HIS A 7 -10.28 12.33 -5.03
CA HIS A 7 -9.24 12.39 -4.01
C HIS A 7 -8.39 11.12 -4.03
N THR A 8 -7.09 11.28 -4.22
CA THR A 8 -6.08 10.22 -4.15
C THR A 8 -4.85 10.72 -3.41
N ALA A 9 -3.96 9.81 -3.02
CA ALA A 9 -2.68 10.09 -2.35
C ALA A 9 -1.76 8.87 -2.49
N ASP A 10 -0.52 9.00 -2.07
CA ASP A 10 0.40 7.86 -1.86
C ASP A 10 0.61 7.01 -3.13
N LEU A 11 0.72 7.69 -4.29
CA LEU A 11 1.01 7.02 -5.56
C LEU A 11 2.44 6.50 -5.63
N HIS A 12 3.38 7.20 -5.00
CA HIS A 12 4.80 6.83 -4.96
C HIS A 12 5.39 6.52 -6.34
N LEU A 13 5.10 7.37 -7.33
CA LEU A 13 5.65 7.22 -8.68
C LEU A 13 7.16 7.27 -8.64
N GLY A 14 7.81 6.35 -9.35
CA GLY A 14 9.27 6.19 -9.31
C GLY A 14 9.78 5.31 -8.17
N MET A 15 8.89 4.62 -7.42
CA MET A 15 9.28 3.54 -6.51
C MET A 15 9.88 2.40 -7.34
N ALA A 16 11.11 2.01 -7.02
CA ALA A 16 11.88 1.06 -7.83
C ALA A 16 11.91 -0.37 -7.26
N PHE A 17 11.32 -0.60 -6.08
CA PHE A 17 11.32 -1.91 -5.40
C PHE A 17 12.69 -2.58 -5.30
N UNK A 18 13.53 -1.80 -5.17
CA UNK A 18 14.75 -2.15 -5.10
C UNK A 18 15.17 -2.95 -4.04
N ASN A 19 14.53 -2.84 -2.85
CA ASN A 19 14.79 -3.54 -1.59
C ASN A 19 14.03 -4.88 -1.48
N ARG A 20 13.36 -5.30 -2.50
CA ARG A 20 12.62 -6.57 -2.58
C ARG A 20 13.32 -7.54 -3.53
N HIS A 21 13.29 -8.82 -3.23
CA HIS A 21 13.95 -9.86 -4.03
C HIS A 21 13.13 -10.29 -5.26
N TYR A 22 12.44 -9.33 -5.89
CA TYR A 22 11.64 -9.63 -7.08
C TYR A 22 12.51 -9.84 -8.32
N PRO A 23 12.18 -10.81 -9.17
CA PRO A 23 12.78 -10.87 -10.51
C PRO A 23 12.59 -9.56 -11.28
N GLU A 24 13.52 -9.25 -12.16
CA GLU A 24 13.50 -7.98 -12.92
C GLU A 24 12.17 -7.76 -13.65
N ALA A 25 11.62 -8.81 -14.27
CA ALA A 25 10.36 -8.71 -15.01
C ALA A 25 9.18 -8.35 -14.09
N VAL A 26 9.14 -8.91 -12.87
CA VAL A 26 8.11 -8.59 -11.86
C VAL A 26 8.28 -7.14 -11.39
N ARG A 27 9.53 -6.75 -11.10
CA ARG A 27 9.84 -5.39 -10.64
C ARG A 27 9.40 -4.35 -11.66
N GLN A 28 9.70 -4.56 -12.95
CA GLN A 28 9.30 -3.65 -14.04
C GLN A 28 7.77 -3.54 -14.14
N GLN A 29 7.04 -4.64 -13.98
CA GLN A 29 5.59 -4.65 -13.98
C GLN A 29 5.02 -3.82 -12.83
N LEU A 30 5.59 -3.97 -11.61
CA LEU A 30 5.13 -3.20 -10.44
C LEU A 30 5.43 -1.70 -10.58
N VAL A 31 6.59 -1.34 -11.13
CA VAL A 31 6.95 0.08 -11.40
C VAL A 31 5.95 0.67 -12.40
N GLU A 32 5.70 -0.03 -13.50
CA GLU A 32 4.79 0.45 -14.55
C GLU A 32 3.34 0.53 -14.06
N ALA A 33 2.92 -0.40 -13.17
CA ALA A 33 1.58 -0.39 -12.60
C ALA A 33 1.23 0.93 -11.91
N ARG A 34 2.21 1.56 -11.26
CA ARG A 34 1.97 2.83 -10.55
C ARG A 34 1.63 3.97 -11.54
N TYR A 35 2.30 4.01 -12.70
CA TYR A 35 1.96 4.97 -13.78
C TYR A 35 0.61 4.64 -14.41
N GLN A 36 0.31 3.34 -14.59
CA GLN A 36 -1.00 2.92 -15.09
C GLN A 36 -2.11 3.24 -14.09
N ALA A 37 -1.83 3.13 -12.78
CA ALA A 37 -2.78 3.55 -11.74
C ALA A 37 -3.10 5.05 -11.87
N LEU A 38 -2.10 5.91 -12.05
CA LEU A 38 -2.35 7.35 -12.24
C LEU A 38 -3.23 7.59 -13.49
N LYS A 39 -2.92 6.90 -14.60
CA LYS A 39 -3.74 7.00 -15.81
C LYS A 39 -5.20 6.63 -15.54
N GLN A 40 -5.41 5.49 -14.87
CA GLN A 40 -6.76 5.01 -14.52
C GLN A 40 -7.48 5.96 -13.55
N LEU A 41 -6.77 6.55 -12.59
CA LEU A 41 -7.37 7.54 -11.67
C LEU A 41 -7.89 8.76 -12.43
N VAL A 42 -7.13 9.26 -13.40
CA VAL A 42 -7.57 10.39 -14.25
C VAL A 42 -8.80 9.97 -15.09
N GLU A 43 -8.82 8.79 -15.62
CA GLU A 43 -9.99 8.23 -16.33
C GLU A 43 -11.22 8.13 -15.43
N UNK A 44 -10.97 7.69 -14.24
CA UNK A 44 -11.92 7.62 -13.36
C UNK A 44 -12.45 8.84 -12.95
N ALA A 45 -11.76 9.76 -12.77
CA ALA A 45 -12.19 11.14 -12.43
C ALA A 45 -13.00 11.80 -13.55
N ASN A 46 -12.56 11.61 -14.78
CA ASN A 46 -13.28 12.12 -15.96
C ASN A 46 -14.67 11.46 -16.12
N GLU A 47 -14.74 10.14 -15.96
CA GLU A 47 -16.02 9.40 -16.01
C GLU A 47 -16.98 9.86 -14.92
N ALA A 48 -16.46 10.12 -13.71
CA ALA A 48 -17.24 10.65 -12.61
C ALA A 48 -17.60 12.13 -12.78
N ARG A 49 -17.04 12.80 -13.79
CA ARG A 49 -17.21 14.25 -14.07
C ARG A 49 -16.83 15.07 -12.83
N CYS A 50 -15.65 14.78 -12.28
CA CYS A 50 -15.12 15.56 -11.17
C CYS A 50 -14.61 16.91 -11.65
N GLN A 51 -14.83 17.96 -10.89
CA GLN A 51 -14.33 19.31 -11.18
C GLN A 51 -12.91 19.49 -10.64
N LEU A 52 -12.59 18.81 -9.54
CA LEU A 52 -11.29 18.92 -8.88
C LEU A 52 -10.67 17.52 -8.78
N PHE A 53 -9.43 17.36 -9.28
CA PHE A 53 -8.59 16.18 -9.07
C PHE A 53 -7.55 16.55 -8.02
N LEU A 54 -7.56 15.88 -6.88
CA LEU A 54 -6.74 16.26 -5.74
C LEU A 54 -5.82 15.11 -5.30
N VAL A 55 -4.50 15.38 -5.27
CA VAL A 55 -3.49 14.46 -4.75
C VAL A 55 -3.02 14.98 -3.38
N ALA A 56 -3.35 14.24 -2.33
CA ALA A 56 -3.04 14.65 -0.95
C ALA A 56 -1.66 14.13 -0.49
N GLY A 57 -0.63 14.36 -1.30
CA GLY A 57 0.76 14.07 -0.98
C GLY A 57 1.27 12.74 -1.54
N ASP A 58 2.59 12.61 -1.55
CA ASP A 58 3.33 11.43 -1.99
C ASP A 58 2.95 10.98 -3.41
N LEU A 59 2.85 11.97 -4.31
CA LEU A 59 2.74 11.69 -5.75
C LEU A 59 3.99 10.96 -6.24
N PHE A 60 5.19 11.41 -5.78
CA PHE A 60 6.47 10.77 -6.11
C PHE A 60 7.07 10.08 -4.88
N HIS A 61 7.85 9.02 -5.15
CA HIS A 61 8.48 8.23 -4.08
C HIS A 61 9.69 8.93 -3.43
N ARG A 62 10.18 10.01 -4.02
CA ARG A 62 11.34 10.74 -3.49
C ARG A 62 11.36 12.18 -3.99
N ALA A 63 12.02 13.06 -3.25
CA ALA A 63 12.10 14.50 -3.54
C ALA A 63 13.03 14.85 -4.74
N ARG A 64 13.63 13.85 -5.38
CA ARG A 64 14.44 14.03 -6.60
C ARG A 64 14.05 12.99 -7.62
N MET A 65 13.57 13.44 -8.77
CA MET A 65 13.10 12.58 -9.85
C MET A 65 13.73 13.01 -11.18
N PRO A 66 13.97 12.07 -12.10
CA PRO A 66 14.40 12.44 -13.45
C PRO A 66 13.32 13.30 -14.14
N ARG A 67 13.76 14.28 -14.93
CA ARG A 67 12.84 15.19 -15.65
C ARG A 67 11.84 14.44 -16.53
N GLU A 68 12.29 13.35 -17.18
CA GLU A 68 11.43 12.52 -18.03
C GLU A 68 10.28 11.88 -17.23
N ALA A 69 10.56 11.45 -15.98
CA ALA A 69 9.54 10.87 -15.11
C ALA A 69 8.54 11.95 -14.68
N ILE A 70 9.01 13.16 -14.37
CA ILE A 70 8.13 14.30 -14.04
C ILE A 70 7.26 14.66 -15.25
N ALA A 71 7.86 14.77 -16.44
CA ALA A 71 7.15 15.09 -17.69
C ALA A 71 6.06 14.05 -17.99
N ARG A 72 6.36 12.76 -17.79
CA ARG A 72 5.38 11.67 -17.96
C ARG A 72 4.17 11.87 -17.02
N VAL A 73 4.43 12.23 -15.76
CA VAL A 73 3.36 12.44 -14.77
C VAL A 73 2.50 13.65 -15.16
N VAL A 74 3.14 14.77 -15.50
CA VAL A 74 2.42 15.97 -15.95
C VAL A 74 1.56 15.67 -17.17
N GLN A 75 2.09 14.89 -18.14
CA GLN A 75 1.34 14.48 -19.34
C GLN A 75 0.12 13.61 -18.99
N LEU A 76 0.24 12.73 -17.98
CA LEU A 76 -0.90 11.92 -17.56
C LEU A 76 -1.97 12.78 -16.88
N LEU A 77 -1.55 13.68 -15.99
CA LEU A 77 -2.44 14.60 -15.26
C LEU A 77 -3.16 15.58 -16.22
N SER A 78 -2.48 16.03 -17.29
CA SER A 78 -3.07 16.97 -18.25
C SER A 78 -4.24 16.38 -19.06
N ARG A 79 -4.47 15.08 -18.95
CA ARG A 79 -5.64 14.40 -19.55
C ARG A 79 -6.92 14.54 -18.71
N PHE A 80 -6.81 15.12 -17.52
CA PHE A 80 -7.99 15.40 -16.71
C PHE A 80 -8.83 16.48 -17.39
N GLN A 81 -10.13 16.24 -17.49
CA GLN A 81 -11.08 17.10 -18.25
C GLN A 81 -11.89 18.03 -17.33
N GLY A 82 -11.66 17.96 -16.02
CA GLY A 82 -12.29 18.88 -15.06
C GLY A 82 -11.54 20.21 -14.98
N ASP A 83 -11.86 20.97 -13.96
CA ASP A 83 -11.48 22.38 -13.88
C ASP A 83 -10.09 22.61 -13.26
N CYS A 84 -9.68 21.75 -12.29
CA CYS A 84 -8.41 21.96 -11.58
C CYS A 84 -7.81 20.61 -11.12
N VAL A 85 -6.49 20.46 -11.29
CA VAL A 85 -5.66 19.42 -10.69
C VAL A 85 -4.85 20.07 -9.58
N ALA A 86 -5.10 19.70 -8.32
CA ALA A 86 -4.38 20.25 -7.16
C ALA A 86 -3.49 19.16 -6.54
N ILE A 87 -2.22 19.47 -6.31
CA ILE A 87 -1.25 18.51 -5.78
C ILE A 87 -0.54 19.09 -4.57
N LEU A 88 -0.58 18.35 -3.46
CA LEU A 88 0.10 18.69 -2.22
C LEU A 88 1.41 17.89 -2.12
N PRO A 89 2.53 18.50 -1.72
CA PRO A 89 3.72 17.73 -1.33
C PRO A 89 3.49 16.86 -0.10
N GLY A 90 3.85 15.57 -0.18
CA GLY A 90 3.87 14.63 0.96
C GLY A 90 5.26 14.55 1.59
N ASN A 91 5.46 13.55 2.45
CA ASN A 91 6.73 13.43 3.16
C ASN A 91 7.83 12.74 2.33
N HIS A 92 7.49 12.02 1.27
CA HIS A 92 8.47 11.44 0.34
C HIS A 92 8.88 12.44 -0.75
N ASP A 93 7.97 13.26 -1.22
CA ASP A 93 8.21 14.29 -2.24
C ASP A 93 8.12 15.72 -1.67
N TYR A 94 8.55 15.88 -0.42
CA TYR A 94 8.45 17.14 0.33
C TYR A 94 9.00 18.34 -0.44
N CYS A 95 8.43 19.52 -0.16
CA CYS A 95 8.82 20.76 -0.80
C CYS A 95 9.73 21.58 0.14
N ASP A 96 11.03 21.59 -0.18
CA ASP A 96 11.98 22.45 0.51
C ASP A 96 12.67 23.39 -0.50
N ARG A 97 13.49 24.30 0.01
CA ARG A 97 14.17 25.30 -0.85
C ARG A 97 15.27 24.70 -1.73
N TYR A 98 15.64 23.44 -1.52
CA TYR A 98 16.74 22.76 -2.21
C TYR A 98 16.26 21.71 -3.22
N SER A 99 15.03 21.22 -3.08
CA SER A 99 14.50 20.20 -4.01
C SER A 99 13.99 20.88 -5.28
N GLY A 100 14.52 20.44 -6.42
CA GLY A 100 14.12 20.98 -7.71
C GLY A 100 12.82 20.38 -8.26
N LEU A 101 12.29 19.35 -7.62
CA LEU A 101 11.14 18.58 -8.10
C LEU A 101 9.93 19.49 -8.40
N TRP A 102 9.51 20.28 -7.42
CA TRP A 102 8.30 21.12 -7.54
C TRP A 102 8.51 22.29 -8.51
N LYS A 103 9.74 22.84 -8.57
CA LYS A 103 10.10 23.86 -9.55
C LYS A 103 10.03 23.28 -10.98
N GLU A 104 10.61 22.10 -11.17
CA GLU A 104 10.57 21.41 -12.46
C GLU A 104 9.16 21.05 -12.89
N MET A 105 8.33 20.61 -11.94
CA MET A 105 6.92 20.35 -12.17
C MET A 105 6.16 21.63 -12.58
N GLN A 106 6.48 22.77 -11.94
CA GLN A 106 5.93 24.08 -12.31
C GLN A 106 6.35 24.49 -13.72
N GLU A 107 7.61 24.24 -14.10
CA GLU A 107 8.09 24.55 -15.47
C GLU A 107 7.40 23.73 -16.54
N LEU A 108 6.98 22.51 -16.21
CA LEU A 108 6.29 21.59 -17.13
C LEU A 108 4.77 21.70 -17.02
N SER A 109 4.23 22.61 -16.21
CA SER A 109 2.81 22.65 -15.84
C SER A 109 1.89 23.02 -17.04
N PHE A 110 0.62 22.77 -16.84
CA PHE A 110 -0.48 23.15 -17.75
C PHE A 110 -1.45 24.06 -16.97
N ASP A 111 -2.32 24.76 -17.68
CA ASP A 111 -3.13 25.88 -17.13
C ASP A 111 -3.96 25.48 -15.90
N SER A 112 -4.49 24.27 -15.86
CA SER A 112 -5.32 23.82 -14.74
C SER A 112 -4.54 23.08 -13.62
N LEU A 113 -3.19 23.07 -13.66
CA LEU A 113 -2.37 22.45 -12.61
C LEU A 113 -2.04 23.46 -11.50
N LEU A 114 -2.38 23.11 -10.25
CA LEU A 114 -2.15 23.91 -9.07
C LEU A 114 -1.28 23.14 -8.08
N LEU A 115 -0.10 23.67 -7.75
CA LEU A 115 0.83 23.05 -6.78
C LEU A 115 0.65 23.74 -5.43
N LEU A 116 0.26 22.97 -4.42
CA LEU A 116 -0.06 23.44 -3.06
C LEU A 116 1.21 23.43 -2.19
N THR A 117 2.21 24.21 -2.57
CA THR A 117 3.54 24.19 -1.95
C THR A 117 3.68 25.16 -0.74
N GLU A 118 2.75 26.08 -0.57
CA GLU A 118 2.82 27.10 0.48
C GLU A 118 1.70 26.90 1.52
N THR A 119 1.97 27.36 2.75
CA THR A 119 0.96 27.40 3.83
C THR A 119 0.14 28.70 3.70
N ALA A 120 -0.78 28.72 2.74
CA ALA A 120 -1.63 29.87 2.41
C ALA A 120 -2.96 29.37 1.83
N PRO A 121 -4.04 30.16 1.90
CA PRO A 121 -5.30 29.77 1.25
C PRO A 121 -5.19 29.86 -0.27
N TYR A 122 -5.57 28.80 -0.98
CA TYR A 122 -5.59 28.77 -2.44
C TYR A 122 -7.03 28.89 -2.93
N ARG A 123 -7.37 30.05 -3.51
CA ARG A 123 -8.70 30.27 -4.09
C ARG A 123 -8.79 29.58 -5.45
N LEU A 124 -9.86 28.81 -5.66
CA LEU A 124 -10.08 28.11 -6.93
C LEU A 124 -10.98 28.90 -7.88
N HIS A 125 -11.24 30.16 -7.58
CA HIS A 125 -12.10 31.03 -8.39
C HIS A 125 -11.59 31.13 -9.85
N ASP A 126 -10.29 31.22 -10.04
CA ASP A 126 -9.67 31.33 -11.37
C ASP A 126 -9.88 30.06 -12.22
N TYR A 127 -10.24 28.95 -11.57
CA TYR A 127 -10.59 27.69 -12.21
C TYR A 127 -12.12 27.50 -12.32
N GLY A 128 -12.92 28.53 -11.99
CA GLY A 128 -14.38 28.45 -12.04
C GLY A 128 -15.01 27.70 -10.85
N ILE A 129 -14.25 27.41 -9.80
CA ILE A 129 -14.73 26.66 -8.62
C ILE A 129 -14.81 27.62 -7.43
N ASP A 130 -16.01 27.74 -6.84
CA ASP A 130 -16.24 28.59 -5.65
C ASP A 130 -15.76 27.88 -4.36
N ALA A 131 -14.45 27.62 -4.30
CA ALA A 131 -13.80 26.89 -3.19
C ALA A 131 -12.46 27.51 -2.81
N VAL A 132 -12.04 27.22 -1.58
CA VAL A 132 -10.70 27.55 -1.07
C VAL A 132 -10.08 26.26 -0.51
N LEU A 133 -8.83 25.99 -0.92
CA LEU A 133 -8.04 24.89 -0.35
C LEU A 133 -7.12 25.43 0.75
N TYR A 134 -7.01 24.68 1.85
CA TYR A 134 -6.16 24.99 3.00
C TYR A 134 -5.11 23.89 3.13
N PRO A 135 -3.95 24.06 2.48
CA PRO A 135 -2.95 23.00 2.44
C PRO A 135 -2.03 22.98 3.66
N ALA A 136 -1.59 21.77 4.04
CA ALA A 136 -0.53 21.56 5.01
C ALA A 136 0.58 20.73 4.33
N PRO A 137 1.40 21.35 3.44
CA PRO A 137 2.41 20.62 2.67
C PRO A 137 3.58 20.18 3.55
N CYS A 138 4.14 19.01 3.29
CA CYS A 138 5.35 18.55 3.95
C CYS A 138 6.57 19.33 3.43
N HIS A 139 7.40 19.81 4.35
CA HIS A 139 8.62 20.57 4.06
C HIS A 139 9.89 19.77 4.34
N ARG A 140 9.74 18.55 4.82
CA ARG A 140 10.80 17.57 5.12
C ARG A 140 10.19 16.17 5.25
N LYS A 141 11.06 15.18 5.32
CA LYS A 141 10.63 13.77 5.39
C LYS A 141 9.97 13.43 6.72
N HIS A 142 10.47 13.95 7.83
CA HIS A 142 9.99 13.65 9.18
C HIS A 142 9.76 14.95 9.96
N SER A 143 8.67 15.02 10.71
CA SER A 143 8.38 16.14 11.60
C SER A 143 7.42 15.67 12.71
N ALA A 144 7.74 16.00 13.95
CA ALA A 144 6.85 15.78 15.09
C ALA A 144 5.76 16.86 15.22
N VAL A 145 5.77 17.86 14.33
CA VAL A 145 4.80 18.97 14.33
C VAL A 145 4.14 19.03 12.95
N ASN A 146 2.81 19.06 12.93
CA ASN A 146 2.06 19.22 11.69
C ASN A 146 2.09 20.69 11.21
N ARG A 147 1.52 20.94 10.04
CA ARG A 147 1.54 22.27 9.43
C ARG A 147 0.14 22.89 9.35
N LEU A 148 -0.72 22.61 10.35
CA LEU A 148 -2.10 23.14 10.39
C LEU A 148 -2.21 24.50 11.10
N GLY A 149 -1.21 24.88 11.91
CA GLY A 149 -1.25 26.05 12.77
C GLY A 149 -1.60 27.35 12.06
N TRP A 150 -1.08 27.55 10.83
CA TRP A 150 -1.32 28.77 10.05
C TRP A 150 -2.81 29.00 9.77
N ILE A 151 -3.62 27.92 9.64
CA ILE A 151 -5.06 28.03 9.38
C ILE A 151 -5.77 28.66 10.60
N ARG A 152 -5.31 28.28 11.80
CA ARG A 152 -5.84 28.78 13.05
C ARG A 152 -5.48 30.27 13.24
N GLU A 153 -4.32 30.67 12.73
CA GLU A 153 -3.79 32.03 12.83
C GLU A 153 -4.36 32.98 11.78
N LEU A 154 -5.14 32.52 10.82
CA LEU A 154 -5.78 33.39 9.83
C LEU A 154 -6.76 34.34 10.52
N PRO A 155 -6.64 35.65 10.30
CA PRO A 155 -7.61 36.61 10.87
C PRO A 155 -9.03 36.34 10.36
N GLU A 156 -9.15 35.98 9.10
CA GLU A 156 -10.42 35.63 8.46
C GLU A 156 -10.17 34.68 7.32
N LYS A 157 -11.00 33.65 7.20
CA LYS A 157 -10.95 32.73 6.05
C LYS A 157 -11.51 33.44 4.81
N PRO A 158 -10.86 33.33 3.63
CA PRO A 158 -11.43 33.88 2.40
C PRO A 158 -12.83 33.35 2.13
N ALA A 159 -13.72 34.21 1.71
CA ALA A 159 -15.10 33.83 1.38
C ALA A 159 -15.12 32.89 0.19
N ALA A 160 -15.79 31.76 0.34
CA ALA A 160 -16.06 30.79 -0.71
C ALA A 160 -17.11 29.81 -0.19
N ARG A 161 -17.85 29.22 -1.09
CA ARG A 161 -18.89 28.24 -0.74
C ARG A 161 -18.31 27.03 -0.04
N TRP A 162 -17.18 26.51 -0.54
CA TRP A 162 -16.56 25.32 -0.01
C TRP A 162 -15.16 25.61 0.55
N GLN A 163 -14.93 25.12 1.78
CA GLN A 163 -13.70 25.29 2.54
C GLN A 163 -13.10 23.91 2.76
N ILE A 164 -11.99 23.58 2.11
CA ILE A 164 -11.46 22.21 2.03
C ILE A 164 -10.04 22.17 2.56
N GLY A 165 -9.78 21.32 3.54
CA GLY A 165 -8.43 21.07 4.04
C GLY A 165 -7.72 19.99 3.22
N VAL A 166 -6.43 20.16 3.03
CA VAL A 166 -5.59 19.16 2.34
C VAL A 166 -4.31 18.97 3.15
N ALA A 167 -4.08 17.77 3.66
CA ALA A 167 -2.91 17.50 4.50
C ALA A 167 -2.32 16.13 4.24
N HIS A 168 -1.03 15.99 4.57
CA HIS A 168 -0.33 14.73 4.45
C HIS A 168 0.40 14.44 5.77
N GLY A 169 -0.05 13.40 6.48
CA GLY A 169 0.50 13.04 7.78
C GLY A 169 -0.35 12.03 8.54
N SER A 170 0.13 11.62 9.70
CA SER A 170 -0.54 10.62 10.53
C SER A 170 -1.66 11.23 11.37
N ILE A 171 -2.71 10.44 11.63
CA ILE A 171 -3.74 10.77 12.64
C ILE A 171 -3.47 9.89 13.86
N LYS A 172 -3.33 10.51 15.03
CA LYS A 172 -3.12 9.80 16.30
C LYS A 172 -4.23 8.78 16.56
N GLY A 173 -3.84 7.55 16.86
CA GLY A 173 -4.76 6.45 17.12
C GLY A 173 -5.36 5.80 15.88
N LEU A 174 -4.97 6.23 14.67
CA LEU A 174 -5.42 5.67 13.40
C LEU A 174 -4.24 5.18 12.56
N SER A 175 -3.25 6.05 12.35
CA SER A 175 -2.06 5.73 11.56
C SER A 175 -1.01 5.01 12.42
N PRO A 176 -0.24 4.06 11.85
CA PRO A 176 0.80 3.33 12.61
C PRO A 176 2.09 4.16 12.77
N ASP A 177 1.98 5.35 13.34
CA ASP A 177 3.09 6.29 13.61
C ASP A 177 3.37 6.35 15.11
N TRP A 178 3.95 5.28 15.64
CA TRP A 178 4.21 5.14 17.08
C TRP A 178 5.16 6.20 17.65
N GLU A 179 6.08 6.70 16.81
CA GLU A 179 7.07 7.71 17.21
C GLU A 179 6.59 9.15 16.93
N GLN A 180 5.41 9.31 16.35
CA GLN A 180 4.82 10.61 16.00
C GLN A 180 5.78 11.48 15.19
N GLN A 181 6.35 10.91 14.12
CA GLN A 181 7.35 11.58 13.26
C GLN A 181 6.80 11.99 11.88
N TYR A 182 5.53 11.72 11.59
CA TYR A 182 4.97 11.99 10.27
C TYR A 182 3.84 13.01 10.35
N PHE A 183 4.20 14.25 10.79
CA PHE A 183 3.27 15.40 10.84
C PHE A 183 1.98 15.04 11.59
N PRO A 184 2.07 14.55 12.85
CA PRO A 184 0.91 13.98 13.55
C PRO A 184 -0.19 15.02 13.78
N MET A 185 -1.42 14.61 13.47
CA MET A 185 -2.65 15.41 13.60
C MET A 185 -3.62 14.68 14.54
N GLU A 186 -4.56 15.45 15.10
CA GLU A 186 -5.65 14.89 15.89
C GLU A 186 -6.99 15.12 15.20
N LYS A 187 -7.92 14.15 15.34
CA LYS A 187 -9.26 14.27 14.75
C LYS A 187 -9.98 15.53 15.22
N ASN A 188 -9.87 15.85 16.51
CA ASN A 188 -10.48 17.03 17.10
C ASN A 188 -9.84 18.34 16.59
N GLU A 189 -8.55 18.30 16.29
CA GLU A 189 -7.84 19.44 15.71
C GLU A 189 -8.41 19.78 14.32
N LEU A 190 -8.59 18.77 13.47
CA LEU A 190 -9.17 18.96 12.12
C LEU A 190 -10.60 19.52 12.21
N ALA A 191 -11.43 18.96 13.10
CA ALA A 191 -12.81 19.43 13.30
C ALA A 191 -12.85 20.88 13.79
N ALA A 192 -11.94 21.26 14.72
CA ALA A 192 -11.90 22.59 15.31
C ALA A 192 -11.51 23.69 14.31
N LEU A 193 -10.86 23.31 13.18
CA LEU A 193 -10.49 24.28 12.14
C LEU A 193 -11.71 24.74 11.30
N GLY A 194 -12.86 24.08 11.44
CA GLY A 194 -14.12 24.51 10.85
C GLY A 194 -14.16 24.45 9.33
N LEU A 195 -13.43 23.51 8.73
CA LEU A 195 -13.50 23.25 7.29
C LEU A 195 -14.51 22.14 7.02
N GLN A 196 -15.14 22.17 5.87
CA GLN A 196 -16.24 21.23 5.54
C GLN A 196 -15.75 19.80 5.30
N HIS A 197 -14.53 19.64 4.79
CA HIS A 197 -13.96 18.31 4.50
C HIS A 197 -12.44 18.38 4.43
N TRP A 198 -11.79 17.30 4.84
CA TRP A 198 -10.34 17.14 4.73
C TRP A 198 -9.98 15.97 3.84
N CYS A 199 -9.15 16.22 2.84
CA CYS A 199 -8.54 15.21 1.99
C CYS A 199 -7.14 14.91 2.54
N LEU A 200 -6.92 13.70 3.06
CA LEU A 200 -5.68 13.32 3.73
C LEU A 200 -4.93 12.22 2.97
N GLY A 201 -3.58 12.25 3.05
CA GLY A 201 -2.68 11.22 2.59
C GLY A 201 -1.68 10.81 3.67
N HIS A 202 -0.81 9.86 3.39
CA HIS A 202 0.21 9.26 4.24
C HIS A 202 -0.14 7.86 4.75
N THR A 203 -1.38 7.66 5.19
CA THR A 203 -1.82 6.33 5.63
C THR A 203 -2.29 5.56 4.40
N HIS A 204 -1.57 4.49 4.05
CA HIS A 204 -1.84 3.71 2.85
C HIS A 204 -3.19 2.97 2.88
N LEU A 205 -3.92 3.06 4.01
CA LEU A 205 -5.24 2.46 4.19
C LEU A 205 -6.35 3.47 3.91
N ARG A 206 -7.43 3.00 3.32
CA ARG A 206 -8.66 3.80 3.15
C ARG A 206 -9.28 4.05 4.53
N TYR A 207 -9.68 5.30 4.78
CA TYR A 207 -10.45 5.63 5.99
C TYR A 207 -11.48 6.72 5.66
N PRO A 208 -12.73 6.58 6.11
CA PRO A 208 -13.30 5.38 6.79
C PRO A 208 -13.23 4.13 5.91
N ASP A 209 -13.14 2.95 6.53
CA ASP A 209 -13.10 1.68 5.78
C ASP A 209 -14.52 1.24 5.40
N LEU A 210 -15.13 2.06 4.56
CA LEU A 210 -16.50 1.89 4.04
C LEU A 210 -16.50 2.20 2.55
N GLU A 211 -17.44 1.64 1.83
CA GLU A 211 -17.61 1.94 0.40
C GLU A 211 -18.24 3.33 0.19
N GLN A 212 -19.13 3.73 1.12
CA GLN A 212 -19.79 5.04 1.08
C GLN A 212 -19.84 5.60 2.49
N VAL A 213 -19.69 6.92 2.60
CA VAL A 213 -19.75 7.62 3.89
C VAL A 213 -20.30 9.03 3.68
N GLU A 214 -21.14 9.47 4.61
CA GLU A 214 -21.76 10.80 4.62
C GLU A 214 -21.29 11.60 5.83
N GLY A 215 -21.00 12.88 5.61
CA GLY A 215 -20.64 13.83 6.67
C GLY A 215 -19.30 13.56 7.32
N ALA A 216 -18.40 12.82 6.68
CA ALA A 216 -17.06 12.59 7.22
C ALA A 216 -16.26 13.90 7.25
N VAL A 217 -15.69 14.22 8.40
CA VAL A 217 -14.81 15.40 8.56
C VAL A 217 -13.56 15.23 7.68
N PHE A 218 -13.05 14.01 7.58
CA PHE A 218 -11.87 13.72 6.76
C PHE A 218 -11.92 12.32 6.16
N CYS A 219 -11.21 12.15 5.05
CA CYS A 219 -10.97 10.85 4.44
C CYS A 219 -9.48 10.67 4.12
N TYR A 220 -8.94 9.47 4.36
CA TYR A 220 -7.71 8.99 3.72
C TYR A 220 -8.10 8.17 2.50
N SER A 221 -7.47 8.44 1.37
CA SER A 221 -7.71 7.64 0.16
C SER A 221 -7.03 6.27 0.22
N GLY A 222 -5.96 6.17 1.01
CA GLY A 222 -5.04 5.05 0.89
C GLY A 222 -4.20 5.15 -0.38
N THR A 223 -3.33 4.16 -0.61
CA THR A 223 -2.60 4.07 -1.88
C THR A 223 -3.51 3.52 -2.98
N PRO A 224 -3.46 4.05 -4.21
CA PRO A 224 -4.29 3.52 -5.30
C PRO A 224 -3.74 2.23 -5.91
N GLU A 225 -2.46 1.89 -5.71
CA GLU A 225 -1.85 0.64 -6.16
C GLU A 225 -1.05 0.06 -5.00
N PRO A 226 -1.36 -1.14 -4.51
CA PRO A 226 -0.61 -1.78 -3.42
C PRO A 226 0.89 -1.90 -3.73
N ASP A 227 1.73 -1.80 -2.70
CA ASP A 227 3.18 -1.78 -2.84
C ASP A 227 3.92 -2.77 -1.93
N GLY A 228 3.18 -3.58 -1.16
CA GLY A 228 3.79 -4.57 -0.28
C GLY A 228 2.78 -5.44 0.45
N PHE A 229 3.29 -6.45 1.15
CA PHE A 229 2.47 -7.41 1.90
C PHE A 229 1.79 -6.79 3.13
N ASP A 230 2.21 -5.63 3.55
CA ASP A 230 1.55 -4.83 4.60
C ASP A 230 0.29 -4.12 4.07
N CYS A 231 0.14 -4.02 2.75
CA CYS A 231 -1.02 -3.40 2.10
C CYS A 231 -2.06 -4.48 1.74
N ARG A 232 -2.97 -4.76 2.69
CA ARG A 232 -3.93 -5.90 2.60
C ARG A 232 -5.20 -5.58 1.80
N HIS A 233 -5.19 -4.49 1.02
CA HIS A 233 -6.32 -4.09 0.18
C HIS A 233 -5.92 -4.01 -1.29
N GLY A 234 -6.90 -3.79 -2.17
CA GLY A 234 -6.66 -3.75 -3.61
C GLY A 234 -6.43 -2.36 -4.20
N GLY A 235 -6.15 -1.35 -3.34
CA GLY A 235 -5.98 0.03 -3.79
C GLY A 235 -7.30 0.79 -3.87
N TYR A 236 -7.27 2.09 -3.47
CA TYR A 236 -8.49 2.91 -3.40
C TYR A 236 -8.25 4.37 -3.79
N ALA A 237 -9.33 5.04 -4.15
CA ALA A 237 -9.47 6.49 -4.27
C ALA A 237 -10.89 6.88 -3.83
N TRP A 238 -11.13 8.16 -3.55
CA TRP A 238 -12.46 8.66 -3.19
C TRP A 238 -13.02 9.60 -4.27
N VAL A 239 -14.32 9.49 -4.53
CA VAL A 239 -15.09 10.55 -5.17
C VAL A 239 -15.96 11.16 -4.06
N THR A 240 -15.71 12.42 -3.75
CA THR A 240 -16.44 13.17 -2.72
C THR A 240 -17.26 14.28 -3.36
N VAL A 241 -18.54 14.33 -3.02
CA VAL A 241 -19.46 15.39 -3.44
C VAL A 241 -19.74 16.28 -2.23
N LEU A 242 -19.42 17.56 -2.34
CA LEU A 242 -19.82 18.57 -1.37
C LEU A 242 -21.08 19.25 -1.90
N ASN A 243 -22.18 19.09 -1.20
CA ASN A 243 -23.47 19.69 -1.60
C ASN A 243 -23.56 21.18 -1.20
N GLU A 244 -24.65 21.83 -1.55
CA GLU A 244 -24.84 23.29 -1.28
C GLU A 244 -24.85 23.60 0.22
N ALA A 245 -25.21 22.63 1.06
CA ALA A 245 -25.21 22.79 2.53
C ALA A 245 -23.82 22.51 3.13
N GLY A 246 -22.81 22.20 2.30
CA GLY A 246 -21.44 21.89 2.77
C GLY A 246 -21.29 20.49 3.34
N ARG A 247 -22.27 19.60 3.17
CA ARG A 247 -22.16 18.20 3.60
C ARG A 247 -21.41 17.39 2.55
N SER A 248 -20.53 16.52 3.03
CA SER A 248 -19.79 15.60 2.18
C SER A 248 -20.51 14.26 2.01
N GLU A 249 -20.50 13.74 0.80
CA GLU A 249 -20.88 12.36 0.47
C GLU A 249 -19.70 11.77 -0.30
N SER A 250 -19.06 10.76 0.25
CA SER A 250 -17.87 10.16 -0.34
C SER A 250 -18.13 8.70 -0.71
N ARG A 251 -17.71 8.32 -1.92
CA ARG A 251 -17.79 6.94 -2.42
C ARG A 251 -16.38 6.49 -2.80
N SER A 252 -15.94 5.35 -2.28
CA SER A 252 -14.64 4.81 -2.62
C SER A 252 -14.70 4.03 -3.93
N LEU A 253 -13.59 4.06 -4.66
CA LEU A 253 -13.38 3.31 -5.90
C LEU A 253 -12.20 2.36 -5.68
N SER A 254 -12.35 1.11 -6.12
CA SER A 254 -11.23 0.16 -6.17
C SER A 254 -10.38 0.47 -7.41
N THR A 255 -9.06 0.55 -7.23
CA THR A 255 -8.17 1.11 -8.26
C THR A 255 -6.97 0.25 -8.60
N GLY A 256 -6.48 -0.58 -7.66
CA GLY A 256 -5.23 -1.31 -7.84
C GLY A 256 -5.36 -2.51 -8.77
N ARG A 257 -4.29 -2.78 -9.49
CA ARG A 257 -4.17 -3.91 -10.42
C ARG A 257 -3.63 -5.15 -9.73
N TYR A 258 -2.63 -4.98 -8.87
CA TYR A 258 -1.95 -6.10 -8.22
C TYR A 258 -2.43 -6.30 -6.79
N ARG A 259 -2.30 -7.53 -6.30
CA ARG A 259 -2.65 -7.90 -4.94
C ARG A 259 -1.46 -8.56 -4.25
N PHE A 260 -1.29 -8.26 -2.97
CA PHE A 260 -0.27 -8.86 -2.11
C PHE A 260 -1.01 -9.67 -1.05
N VAL A 261 -0.71 -10.97 -0.99
CA VAL A 261 -1.42 -11.91 -0.10
C VAL A 261 -0.40 -12.67 0.73
N GLU A 262 -0.53 -12.66 2.05
CA GLU A 262 0.31 -13.43 2.96
C GLU A 262 -0.49 -14.61 3.49
N ILE A 263 0.04 -15.82 3.34
CA ILE A 263 -0.63 -17.07 3.70
C ILE A 263 0.33 -17.88 4.58
N THR A 264 -0.14 -18.30 5.74
CA THR A 264 0.55 -19.26 6.59
C THR A 264 -0.32 -20.52 6.68
N ARG A 265 0.27 -21.69 6.42
CA ARG A 265 -0.46 -22.98 6.47
C ARG A 265 0.36 -24.05 7.16
N GLN A 266 -0.31 -24.80 8.01
CA GLN A 266 0.19 -26.07 8.50
C GLN A 266 -0.29 -27.17 7.55
N VAL A 267 0.61 -28.07 7.14
CA VAL A 267 0.30 -29.16 6.22
C VAL A 267 0.86 -30.47 6.79
N GLU A 268 0.09 -31.55 6.65
CA GLU A 268 0.42 -32.87 7.20
C GLU A 268 0.23 -34.00 6.17
N SER A 269 -0.28 -33.68 4.99
CA SER A 269 -0.63 -34.69 3.98
C SER A 269 -0.58 -34.11 2.55
N ALA A 270 -0.58 -35.01 1.57
CA ALA A 270 -0.77 -34.66 0.15
C ALA A 270 -2.09 -33.89 -0.05
N ALA A 271 -3.15 -34.30 0.63
CA ALA A 271 -4.46 -33.67 0.50
C ALA A 271 -4.44 -32.20 0.93
N ASP A 272 -3.67 -31.86 1.97
CA ASP A 272 -3.53 -30.46 2.40
C ASP A 272 -2.82 -29.62 1.33
N LEU A 273 -1.78 -30.18 0.71
CA LEU A 273 -1.05 -29.53 -0.37
C LEU A 273 -1.94 -29.34 -1.61
N ASP A 274 -2.75 -30.33 -1.95
CA ASP A 274 -3.71 -30.25 -3.07
C ASP A 274 -4.77 -29.19 -2.80
N GLN A 275 -5.32 -29.15 -1.61
CA GLN A 275 -6.31 -28.15 -1.21
C GLN A 275 -5.72 -26.73 -1.29
N LEU A 276 -4.52 -26.56 -0.77
CA LEU A 276 -3.82 -25.27 -0.81
C LEU A 276 -3.53 -24.86 -2.26
N LYS A 277 -3.12 -25.78 -3.10
CA LYS A 277 -2.85 -25.54 -4.51
C LYS A 277 -4.12 -25.03 -5.23
N GLU A 278 -5.27 -25.65 -4.97
CA GLU A 278 -6.56 -25.22 -5.54
C GLU A 278 -6.97 -23.83 -5.02
N GLU A 279 -6.69 -23.53 -3.75
CA GLU A 279 -6.88 -22.18 -3.20
C GLU A 279 -6.02 -21.16 -3.94
N LEU A 280 -4.72 -21.46 -4.11
CA LEU A 280 -3.74 -20.54 -4.73
C LEU A 280 -4.07 -20.26 -6.21
N LYS A 281 -4.60 -21.24 -6.94
CA LYS A 281 -5.04 -21.06 -8.34
C LYS A 281 -6.08 -19.94 -8.51
N ARG A 282 -6.87 -19.65 -7.47
CA ARG A 282 -7.94 -18.64 -7.53
C ARG A 282 -7.38 -17.21 -7.56
N TYR A 283 -6.13 -17.00 -7.16
CA TYR A 283 -5.54 -15.66 -7.11
C TYR A 283 -5.09 -15.15 -8.49
N GLY A 284 -4.58 -16.03 -9.34
CA GLY A 284 -4.19 -15.69 -10.71
C GLY A 284 -2.93 -14.83 -10.84
N GLY A 285 -2.56 -14.54 -12.07
CA GLY A 285 -1.30 -13.91 -12.45
C GLY A 285 -1.13 -12.43 -12.09
N GLN A 286 -2.06 -11.85 -11.35
CA GLN A 286 -1.93 -10.46 -10.85
C GLN A 286 -1.67 -10.45 -9.33
N THR A 287 -1.37 -11.61 -8.73
CA THR A 287 -1.17 -11.71 -7.28
C THR A 287 0.27 -12.11 -6.95
N LEU A 288 0.84 -11.40 -5.98
CA LEU A 288 2.09 -11.76 -5.33
C LEU A 288 1.72 -12.45 -4.01
N VAL A 289 2.25 -13.65 -3.79
CA VAL A 289 1.94 -14.44 -2.60
C VAL A 289 3.21 -14.63 -1.77
N LYS A 290 3.12 -14.39 -0.47
CA LYS A 290 4.12 -14.81 0.50
C LYS A 290 3.53 -16.00 1.25
N LEU A 291 4.13 -17.19 1.03
CA LEU A 291 3.60 -18.46 1.53
C LEU A 291 4.57 -19.06 2.54
N SER A 292 4.12 -19.22 3.78
CA SER A 292 4.88 -19.87 4.85
C SER A 292 4.20 -21.22 5.18
N LEU A 293 4.94 -22.30 4.99
CA LEU A 293 4.46 -23.66 5.30
C LEU A 293 5.14 -24.21 6.55
N SER A 294 4.35 -24.87 7.38
CA SER A 294 4.84 -25.58 8.57
C SER A 294 4.20 -26.96 8.65
N GLY A 295 4.77 -27.83 9.48
CA GLY A 295 4.21 -29.17 9.72
C GLY A 295 5.12 -30.30 9.27
N PHE A 296 4.51 -31.46 9.03
CA PHE A 296 5.26 -32.70 8.78
C PHE A 296 4.65 -33.38 7.55
N LEU A 297 5.43 -33.54 6.49
CA LEU A 297 4.97 -34.19 5.26
C LEU A 297 5.51 -35.62 5.17
N PRO A 298 4.74 -36.56 4.63
CA PRO A 298 5.26 -37.86 4.25
C PRO A 298 6.44 -37.75 3.29
N GLU A 299 7.26 -38.78 3.17
CA GLU A 299 8.55 -38.72 2.47
C GLU A 299 8.42 -38.29 1.01
N GLU A 300 7.44 -38.77 0.30
CA GLU A 300 7.26 -38.48 -1.12
C GLU A 300 6.95 -36.99 -1.32
N GLU A 301 5.98 -36.46 -0.59
CA GLU A 301 5.56 -35.05 -0.64
C GLU A 301 6.69 -34.11 -0.21
N TYR A 302 7.42 -34.46 0.84
CA TYR A 302 8.55 -33.67 1.31
C TYR A 302 9.67 -33.62 0.25
N ARG A 303 9.96 -34.75 -0.41
CA ARG A 303 10.97 -34.81 -1.47
C ARG A 303 10.55 -34.01 -2.70
N GLU A 304 9.28 -34.09 -3.09
CA GLU A 304 8.74 -33.46 -4.29
C GLU A 304 8.28 -32.00 -4.04
N ARG A 305 8.42 -31.47 -2.81
CA ARG A 305 7.89 -30.14 -2.46
C ARG A 305 8.41 -29.00 -3.35
N ARG A 306 9.64 -29.09 -3.85
CA ARG A 306 10.17 -28.07 -4.78
C ARG A 306 9.37 -28.02 -6.08
N ARG A 307 9.04 -29.19 -6.62
CA ARG A 307 8.18 -29.29 -7.80
C ARG A 307 6.80 -28.70 -7.52
N TRP A 308 6.24 -28.98 -6.35
CA TRP A 308 4.97 -28.41 -5.92
C TRP A 308 5.02 -26.87 -5.92
N PHE A 309 6.08 -26.28 -5.35
CA PHE A 309 6.26 -24.81 -5.36
C PHE A 309 6.37 -24.28 -6.80
N ASP A 310 7.08 -24.95 -7.68
CA ASP A 310 7.23 -24.53 -9.08
C ASP A 310 5.89 -24.56 -9.82
N GLU A 311 5.06 -25.55 -9.56
CA GLU A 311 3.71 -25.62 -10.15
C GLU A 311 2.82 -24.48 -9.65
N VAL A 312 2.86 -24.16 -8.37
CA VAL A 312 2.10 -23.05 -7.78
C VAL A 312 2.61 -21.71 -8.35
N ARG A 313 3.93 -21.54 -8.41
CA ARG A 313 4.57 -20.31 -8.90
C ARG A 313 4.11 -19.94 -10.32
N SER A 314 3.87 -20.95 -11.17
CA SER A 314 3.48 -20.72 -12.56
C SER A 314 2.13 -20.01 -12.72
N GLY A 315 1.27 -20.05 -11.71
CA GLY A 315 -0.05 -19.41 -11.72
C GLY A 315 -0.11 -18.01 -11.11
N LEU A 316 1.01 -17.52 -10.54
CA LEU A 316 1.07 -16.27 -9.78
C LEU A 316 2.02 -15.27 -10.45
N LEU A 317 1.89 -14.01 -10.13
CA LEU A 317 2.89 -13.02 -10.55
C LEU A 317 4.24 -13.28 -9.86
N TYR A 318 4.19 -13.61 -8.57
CA TYR A 318 5.38 -13.88 -7.76
C TYR A 318 5.01 -14.75 -6.57
N LEU A 319 5.90 -15.66 -6.20
CA LEU A 319 5.77 -16.47 -4.99
C LEU A 319 7.05 -16.32 -4.16
N GLU A 320 6.90 -15.79 -2.95
CA GLU A 320 7.92 -15.82 -1.89
C GLU A 320 7.58 -17.03 -1.01
N GLU A 321 8.45 -18.03 -1.01
CA GLU A 321 8.22 -19.27 -0.28
C GLU A 321 9.09 -19.35 0.98
N ASP A 322 8.51 -19.84 2.07
CA ASP A 322 9.21 -20.16 3.31
C ASP A 322 8.76 -21.55 3.77
N ASP A 323 9.61 -22.55 3.55
CA ASP A 323 9.42 -23.92 4.00
C ASP A 323 10.33 -24.30 5.16
N SER A 324 10.91 -23.32 5.85
CA SER A 324 11.88 -23.53 6.93
C SER A 324 11.30 -24.28 8.14
N ALA A 325 9.98 -24.15 8.35
CA ALA A 325 9.25 -24.82 9.42
C ALA A 325 8.56 -26.13 8.96
N LEU A 326 8.84 -26.57 7.71
CA LEU A 326 8.30 -27.78 7.15
C LEU A 326 9.33 -28.91 7.31
N ALA A 327 8.90 -30.07 7.80
CA ALA A 327 9.80 -31.18 8.11
C ALA A 327 9.28 -32.51 7.55
N LEU A 328 10.19 -33.45 7.39
CA LEU A 328 9.86 -34.83 7.00
C LEU A 328 9.14 -35.54 8.16
N GLN A 329 8.02 -36.18 7.90
CA GLN A 329 7.32 -37.03 8.84
C GLN A 329 8.11 -38.31 9.08
N LEU A 330 8.64 -38.45 10.29
CA LEU A 330 9.47 -39.60 10.67
C LEU A 330 8.58 -40.73 11.21
N THR A 331 8.28 -41.71 10.38
CA THR A 331 7.55 -42.92 10.78
C THR A 331 8.51 -44.00 11.26
N ALA A 332 7.99 -45.00 12.01
CA ALA A 332 8.77 -46.13 12.46
C ALA A 332 9.37 -46.93 11.28
N GLU A 333 8.64 -47.03 10.16
CA GLU A 333 9.11 -47.67 8.94
C GLU A 333 10.28 -46.91 8.33
N LEU A 334 10.12 -45.59 8.15
CA LEU A 334 11.18 -44.75 7.59
C LEU A 334 12.47 -44.81 8.43
N ILE A 335 12.34 -44.82 9.76
CA ILE A 335 13.49 -44.94 10.66
C ILE A 335 14.22 -46.29 10.45
N LYS A 336 13.47 -47.39 10.31
CA LYS A 336 14.04 -48.74 10.05
C LYS A 336 14.75 -48.80 8.71
N ASP A 337 14.18 -48.18 7.69
CA ASP A 337 14.74 -48.20 6.32
C ASP A 337 16.02 -47.34 6.22
N ARG A 338 16.09 -46.21 6.92
CA ARG A 338 17.20 -45.28 6.81
C ARG A 338 18.41 -45.58 7.69
N PHE A 339 18.22 -46.39 8.76
CA PHE A 339 19.28 -46.63 9.72
C PHE A 339 19.47 -48.15 9.94
N PRO A 340 20.75 -48.62 9.98
CA PRO A 340 21.00 -50.04 10.20
C PRO A 340 20.35 -50.54 11.49
N ALA A 341 19.83 -51.77 11.43
CA ALA A 341 19.14 -52.40 12.55
C ALA A 341 20.08 -52.46 13.79
N GLY A 342 19.59 -52.03 14.94
CA GLY A 342 20.36 -52.04 16.18
C GLY A 342 21.38 -50.89 16.34
N SER A 343 21.49 -50.01 15.32
CA SER A 343 22.39 -48.84 15.44
C SER A 343 21.86 -47.83 16.45
N PHE A 344 22.76 -47.04 17.05
CA PHE A 344 22.38 -45.99 18.00
C PHE A 344 21.34 -45.02 17.41
N PRO A 345 21.52 -44.47 16.18
CA PRO A 345 20.49 -43.63 15.58
C PRO A 345 19.11 -44.32 15.48
N GLN A 346 19.06 -45.54 15.01
CA GLN A 346 17.80 -46.26 14.86
C GLN A 346 17.10 -46.46 16.22
N LEU A 347 17.84 -46.90 17.23
CA LEU A 347 17.29 -47.14 18.59
C LEU A 347 16.81 -45.84 19.25
N LEU A 348 17.60 -44.75 19.10
CA LEU A 348 17.24 -43.45 19.67
C LEU A 348 15.97 -42.88 19.04
N LEU A 349 15.93 -42.85 17.68
CA LEU A 349 14.79 -42.29 16.96
C LEU A 349 13.52 -43.14 17.18
N SER A 350 13.64 -44.49 17.20
CA SER A 350 12.50 -45.36 17.48
C SER A 350 11.92 -45.10 18.87
N ARG A 351 12.78 -44.93 19.88
CA ARG A 351 12.32 -44.61 21.26
C ARG A 351 11.64 -43.24 21.35
N LEU A 352 12.16 -42.28 20.61
CA LEU A 352 11.54 -40.92 20.57
C LEU A 352 10.18 -40.94 19.87
N ALA A 353 10.06 -41.74 18.78
CA ALA A 353 8.79 -41.94 18.09
C ALA A 353 7.74 -42.57 19.01
N GLU A 354 8.14 -43.58 19.81
CA GLU A 354 7.25 -44.23 20.79
C GLU A 354 6.74 -43.27 21.88
N LYS A 355 7.52 -42.24 22.22
CA LYS A 355 7.14 -41.23 23.21
C LYS A 355 6.16 -40.20 22.66
N ASN A 356 5.90 -40.22 21.35
CA ASN A 356 4.99 -39.30 20.67
C ASN A 356 5.36 -37.81 20.90
N ASP A 357 6.69 -37.51 20.83
CA ASP A 357 7.24 -36.19 20.91
C ASP A 357 7.87 -35.80 19.55
N PRO A 358 7.11 -35.27 18.62
CA PRO A 358 7.61 -34.97 17.28
C PRO A 358 8.73 -33.94 17.27
N ALA A 359 8.74 -32.99 18.23
CA ALA A 359 9.80 -31.97 18.29
C ALA A 359 11.15 -32.59 18.67
N ALA A 360 11.17 -33.43 19.69
CA ALA A 360 12.39 -34.15 20.11
C ALA A 360 12.87 -35.11 19.01
N LEU A 361 11.94 -35.79 18.36
CA LEU A 361 12.24 -36.71 17.26
C LEU A 361 12.89 -35.98 16.08
N GLN A 362 12.34 -34.87 15.68
CA GLN A 362 12.88 -34.04 14.58
C GLN A 362 14.25 -33.44 14.94
N LEU A 363 14.41 -32.95 16.15
CA LEU A 363 15.70 -32.42 16.59
C LEU A 363 16.78 -33.49 16.56
N ALA A 364 16.49 -34.69 17.11
CA ALA A 364 17.43 -35.83 17.10
C ALA A 364 17.79 -36.24 15.66
N TYR A 365 16.79 -36.29 14.78
CA TYR A 365 17.01 -36.63 13.37
C TYR A 365 17.94 -35.62 12.70
N ARG A 366 17.70 -34.34 12.85
CA ARG A 366 18.55 -33.29 12.25
C ARG A 366 19.99 -33.38 12.76
N LEU A 367 20.18 -33.53 14.06
CA LEU A 367 21.53 -33.69 14.65
C LEU A 367 22.27 -34.87 14.09
N ILE A 368 21.57 -36.01 13.93
CA ILE A 368 22.16 -37.24 13.35
C ILE A 368 22.53 -36.99 11.86
N ASP A 369 21.67 -36.35 11.10
CA ASP A 369 21.90 -36.06 9.67
C ASP A 369 23.09 -35.10 9.48
N GLU A 370 23.23 -34.10 10.35
CA GLU A 370 24.36 -33.15 10.34
C GLU A 370 25.69 -33.84 10.58
N VAL A 371 25.72 -34.84 11.51
CA VAL A 371 26.95 -35.59 11.83
C VAL A 371 27.33 -36.53 10.69
N LYS A 372 26.38 -36.98 9.87
CA LYS A 372 26.64 -37.86 8.72
C LYS A 372 27.22 -37.16 7.48
N ARG A 373 27.08 -35.83 7.42
CA ARG A 373 27.61 -35.00 6.30
C ARG A 373 29.06 -34.61 6.57
#